data_1350a9b73685290eec3675c9d15ef4f0
#
_entry.id   1350a9b73685290eec3675c9d15ef4f0
#
_cell.length_a   1.000
_cell.length_b   1.000
_cell.length_c   1.000
_cell.angle_alpha   90.00
_cell.angle_beta   90.00
_cell.angle_gamma   90.00
#
_symmetry.space_group_name_H-M   'P 1'
#
loop_
_entity.id
_entity.type
_entity.pdbx_description
1 polymer ?
#
loop_
_entity_poly.entity_id
_entity_poly.type
_entity_poly.pdbx_seq_one_letter_code
_entity_poly.pdbx_strand_id
1 'polypeptide(L)'
;MPTHPMIKRLLAFLAVIWLIIAILAPSFLAPQIDAQLHAFFDSAEAHRLRANGIDLQLDNYQRGYFSSQADIHVNIRPYEGQPTWYRTTLHARINHAPLFNSGINLISATLTNSDSDGRYAPYLPDGHLRLQTRIAILGQIHQLIRIEPNHTTNLNSDGLRLSWHSHIRTPDRGNGEWLLGKQQWLEGRYRLELARSSGTYRNDGEALRLSAAQLNLTRRDISTSDQQDITLYNLQGTLTRAEQRYNIEDITFKNKTSYGKPTSQRLQHSTITAHHRANGSLRNLEAQTSPTFDLPVAKALNGDRLYLSLQQEADGNRLIITSNQEQTTHISGSLLFPLLFPPPYNIAQLNGTRGEFRLYGEYAHDSGLLPVLMLALGKDRLPADSEGDYLLQIDVNGNEVRVNGKTLLTLH
;
A
#
# COMPACT_ATOMS: atom_id res chain seq x y z
N MET A 1 -11.93 -48.79 29.12
CA MET A 1 -12.32 -47.99 30.31
C MET A 1 -13.83 -47.82 30.29
N PRO A 2 -14.57 -48.27 31.28
CA PRO A 2 -16.01 -48.05 31.32
C PRO A 2 -16.27 -46.56 31.61
N THR A 3 -16.84 -45.88 30.62
CA THR A 3 -17.26 -44.48 30.81
C THR A 3 -18.36 -44.44 31.84
N HIS A 4 -18.12 -43.72 32.93
CA HIS A 4 -19.02 -43.54 34.05
C HIS A 4 -20.43 -43.16 33.56
N PRO A 5 -21.52 -43.77 33.97
CA PRO A 5 -22.87 -43.50 33.45
C PRO A 5 -23.29 -42.02 33.64
N MET A 6 -22.71 -41.36 34.61
CA MET A 6 -22.90 -39.91 34.85
C MET A 6 -22.34 -39.03 33.69
N ILE A 7 -21.18 -39.38 33.13
CA ILE A 7 -20.57 -38.64 32.00
C ILE A 7 -21.45 -38.78 30.76
N LYS A 8 -22.00 -39.99 30.48
CA LYS A 8 -22.89 -40.20 29.31
C LYS A 8 -24.16 -39.38 29.46
N ARG A 9 -24.76 -39.30 30.67
CA ARG A 9 -25.94 -38.47 30.92
C ARG A 9 -25.66 -36.97 30.79
N LEU A 10 -24.50 -36.51 31.28
CA LEU A 10 -24.08 -35.11 31.12
C LEU A 10 -23.84 -34.77 29.62
N LEU A 11 -23.18 -35.64 28.88
CA LEU A 11 -22.97 -35.43 27.41
C LEU A 11 -24.29 -35.42 26.65
N ALA A 12 -25.22 -36.33 26.99
CA ALA A 12 -26.55 -36.36 26.39
C ALA A 12 -27.35 -35.06 26.71
N PHE A 13 -27.28 -34.58 27.94
CA PHE A 13 -27.92 -33.34 28.35
C PHE A 13 -27.32 -32.12 27.60
N LEU A 14 -26.00 -32.04 27.52
CA LEU A 14 -25.32 -30.98 26.74
C LEU A 14 -25.67 -31.06 25.26
N ALA A 15 -25.78 -32.25 24.70
CA ALA A 15 -26.19 -32.45 23.30
C ALA A 15 -27.65 -31.99 23.05
N VAL A 16 -28.56 -32.24 23.99
CA VAL A 16 -29.94 -31.75 23.90
C VAL A 16 -30.00 -30.23 24.02
N ILE A 17 -29.26 -29.59 24.94
CA ILE A 17 -29.16 -28.14 25.04
C ILE A 17 -28.62 -27.57 23.76
N TRP A 18 -27.55 -28.14 23.23
CA TRP A 18 -26.97 -27.73 21.96
C TRP A 18 -27.96 -27.81 20.79
N LEU A 19 -28.71 -28.90 20.72
CA LEU A 19 -29.76 -29.08 19.72
C LEU A 19 -30.85 -27.99 19.83
N ILE A 20 -31.31 -27.69 21.04
CA ILE A 20 -32.30 -26.64 21.30
C ILE A 20 -31.73 -25.28 20.84
N ILE A 21 -30.51 -24.94 21.20
CA ILE A 21 -29.86 -23.70 20.77
C ILE A 21 -29.74 -23.66 19.25
N ALA A 22 -29.36 -24.74 18.60
CA ALA A 22 -29.19 -24.80 17.16
C ALA A 22 -30.50 -24.65 16.39
N ILE A 23 -31.64 -25.09 16.97
CA ILE A 23 -32.97 -24.90 16.37
C ILE A 23 -33.49 -23.49 16.63
N LEU A 24 -33.30 -22.92 17.84
CA LEU A 24 -33.84 -21.63 18.19
C LEU A 24 -32.97 -20.43 17.74
N ALA A 25 -31.65 -20.58 17.70
CA ALA A 25 -30.73 -19.51 17.35
C ALA A 25 -31.05 -18.84 15.98
N PRO A 26 -31.40 -19.58 14.92
CA PRO A 26 -31.74 -18.97 13.62
C PRO A 26 -32.90 -17.99 13.67
N SER A 27 -33.92 -18.24 14.49
CA SER A 27 -35.08 -17.35 14.64
C SER A 27 -34.72 -15.99 15.26
N PHE A 28 -33.66 -15.93 16.06
CA PHE A 28 -33.15 -14.69 16.65
C PHE A 28 -32.07 -14.06 15.80
N LEU A 29 -31.17 -14.85 15.24
CA LEU A 29 -30.01 -14.36 14.49
C LEU A 29 -30.37 -13.80 13.12
N ALA A 30 -31.30 -14.45 12.39
CA ALA A 30 -31.64 -14.03 11.03
C ALA A 30 -32.23 -12.62 10.98
N PRO A 31 -33.18 -12.19 11.84
CA PRO A 31 -33.67 -10.82 11.86
C PRO A 31 -32.60 -9.79 12.25
N GLN A 32 -31.69 -10.17 13.16
CA GLN A 32 -30.59 -9.27 13.56
C GLN A 32 -29.57 -9.07 12.46
N ILE A 33 -29.23 -10.12 11.72
CA ILE A 33 -28.33 -10.04 10.56
C ILE A 33 -28.94 -9.14 9.47
N ASP A 34 -30.24 -9.34 9.21
CA ASP A 34 -31.01 -8.50 8.26
C ASP A 34 -30.93 -7.02 8.65
N ALA A 35 -31.32 -6.70 9.90
CA ALA A 35 -31.28 -5.34 10.40
C ALA A 35 -29.88 -4.72 10.39
N GLN A 36 -28.84 -5.48 10.75
CA GLN A 36 -27.46 -5.00 10.75
C GLN A 36 -26.90 -4.79 9.34
N LEU A 37 -27.26 -5.64 8.38
CA LEU A 37 -26.87 -5.45 6.99
C LEU A 37 -27.45 -4.14 6.45
N HIS A 38 -28.76 -3.94 6.56
CA HIS A 38 -29.39 -2.71 6.09
C HIS A 38 -28.83 -1.47 6.81
N ALA A 39 -28.68 -1.54 8.14
CA ALA A 39 -28.08 -0.46 8.92
C ALA A 39 -26.64 -0.12 8.48
N PHE A 40 -25.83 -1.10 8.05
CA PHE A 40 -24.49 -0.85 7.52
C PHE A 40 -24.54 -0.05 6.21
N PHE A 41 -25.41 -0.44 5.25
CA PHE A 41 -25.49 0.26 3.96
C PHE A 41 -26.03 1.70 4.08
N ASP A 42 -26.79 1.97 5.14
CA ASP A 42 -27.30 3.32 5.49
C ASP A 42 -26.37 4.07 6.45
N SER A 43 -25.25 3.48 6.85
CA SER A 43 -24.35 4.04 7.85
C SER A 43 -23.47 5.17 7.31
N ALA A 44 -22.96 6.00 8.22
CA ALA A 44 -21.94 7.01 7.89
C ALA A 44 -20.66 6.39 7.30
N GLU A 45 -20.35 5.13 7.62
CA GLU A 45 -19.21 4.40 7.08
C GLU A 45 -19.42 4.07 5.59
N ALA A 46 -20.58 3.56 5.19
CA ALA A 46 -20.92 3.32 3.80
C ALA A 46 -20.88 4.63 2.98
N HIS A 47 -21.40 5.73 3.55
CA HIS A 47 -21.30 7.05 2.93
C HIS A 47 -19.85 7.53 2.77
N ARG A 48 -18.98 7.28 3.75
CA ARG A 48 -17.55 7.58 3.63
C ARG A 48 -16.85 6.74 2.55
N LEU A 49 -17.16 5.45 2.45
CA LEU A 49 -16.64 4.59 1.39
C LEU A 49 -17.04 5.14 0.01
N ARG A 50 -18.31 5.54 -0.15
CA ARG A 50 -18.82 6.14 -1.38
C ARG A 50 -18.09 7.46 -1.71
N ALA A 51 -17.86 8.34 -0.74
CA ALA A 51 -17.09 9.57 -0.90
C ALA A 51 -15.64 9.32 -1.32
N ASN A 52 -15.09 8.15 -0.98
CA ASN A 52 -13.73 7.69 -1.37
C ASN A 52 -13.76 6.85 -2.67
N GLY A 53 -14.85 6.86 -3.41
CA GLY A 53 -14.96 6.17 -4.70
C GLY A 53 -15.30 4.69 -4.61
N ILE A 54 -15.68 4.17 -3.44
CA ILE A 54 -16.12 2.79 -3.24
C ILE A 54 -17.61 2.81 -2.96
N ASP A 55 -18.43 2.52 -3.98
CA ASP A 55 -19.88 2.43 -3.85
C ASP A 55 -20.30 0.98 -3.60
N LEU A 56 -21.05 0.78 -2.53
CA LEU A 56 -21.58 -0.51 -2.11
C LEU A 56 -23.11 -0.43 -2.08
N GLN A 57 -23.77 -1.39 -2.71
CA GLN A 57 -25.24 -1.47 -2.75
C GLN A 57 -25.67 -2.91 -2.45
N LEU A 58 -26.61 -3.05 -1.51
CA LEU A 58 -27.24 -4.33 -1.18
C LEU A 58 -28.41 -4.57 -2.12
N ASP A 59 -28.46 -5.74 -2.74
CA ASP A 59 -29.55 -6.19 -3.59
C ASP A 59 -29.92 -7.64 -3.28
N ASN A 60 -31.10 -8.06 -3.70
CA ASN A 60 -31.58 -9.44 -3.65
C ASN A 60 -31.41 -10.13 -2.27
N TYR A 61 -31.57 -9.39 -1.16
CA TYR A 61 -31.49 -10.01 0.15
C TYR A 61 -32.65 -10.99 0.38
N GLN A 62 -32.33 -12.25 0.59
CA GLN A 62 -33.28 -13.32 0.87
C GLN A 62 -33.01 -13.93 2.23
N ARG A 63 -33.91 -13.68 3.17
CA ARG A 63 -33.81 -14.26 4.51
C ARG A 63 -34.42 -15.66 4.51
N GLY A 64 -33.60 -16.66 4.78
CA GLY A 64 -34.05 -18.03 5.07
C GLY A 64 -33.94 -18.34 6.57
N TYR A 65 -34.47 -19.48 6.99
CA TYR A 65 -34.43 -19.89 8.41
C TYR A 65 -33.02 -20.23 8.88
N PHE A 66 -32.29 -21.07 8.15
CA PHE A 66 -30.96 -21.53 8.49
C PHE A 66 -29.83 -20.77 7.75
N SER A 67 -30.14 -20.15 6.64
CA SER A 67 -29.21 -19.37 5.86
C SER A 67 -29.92 -18.24 5.13
N SER A 68 -29.19 -17.13 4.97
CA SER A 68 -29.61 -15.98 4.16
C SER A 68 -28.66 -15.83 2.98
N GLN A 69 -29.14 -15.21 1.90
CA GLN A 69 -28.36 -14.87 0.73
C GLN A 69 -28.54 -13.39 0.40
N ALA A 70 -27.49 -12.79 -0.16
CA ALA A 70 -27.54 -11.41 -0.61
C ALA A 70 -26.57 -11.19 -1.77
N ASP A 71 -26.89 -10.25 -2.62
CA ASP A 71 -25.99 -9.72 -3.64
C ASP A 71 -25.55 -8.33 -3.21
N ILE A 72 -24.23 -8.10 -3.21
CA ILE A 72 -23.65 -6.81 -2.88
C ILE A 72 -22.92 -6.31 -4.12
N HIS A 73 -23.45 -5.28 -4.74
CA HIS A 73 -22.79 -4.62 -5.86
C HIS A 73 -21.69 -3.71 -5.35
N VAL A 74 -20.49 -3.93 -5.85
CA VAL A 74 -19.29 -3.15 -5.54
C VAL A 74 -18.85 -2.41 -6.79
N ASN A 75 -18.70 -1.09 -6.69
CA ASN A 75 -18.20 -0.26 -7.78
C ASN A 75 -17.10 0.66 -7.27
N ILE A 76 -15.89 0.47 -7.79
CA ILE A 76 -14.70 1.23 -7.40
C ILE A 76 -14.34 2.20 -8.52
N ARG A 77 -14.33 3.50 -8.20
CA ARG A 77 -13.92 4.59 -9.08
C ARG A 77 -12.88 5.45 -8.39
N PRO A 78 -11.83 5.91 -9.08
CA PRO A 78 -10.81 6.75 -8.45
C PRO A 78 -11.37 8.12 -8.02
N TYR A 79 -12.19 8.71 -8.88
CA TYR A 79 -12.86 10.00 -8.68
C TYR A 79 -14.16 10.05 -9.47
N GLU A 80 -15.03 10.97 -9.09
CA GLU A 80 -16.26 11.23 -9.83
C GLU A 80 -15.96 11.66 -11.28
N GLY A 81 -16.67 11.07 -12.25
CA GLY A 81 -16.44 11.31 -13.68
C GLY A 81 -15.32 10.47 -14.34
N GLN A 82 -14.56 9.72 -13.58
CA GLN A 82 -13.55 8.81 -14.13
C GLN A 82 -14.14 7.44 -14.50
N PRO A 83 -13.53 6.70 -15.44
CA PRO A 83 -13.96 5.35 -15.78
C PRO A 83 -13.87 4.43 -14.56
N THR A 84 -14.77 3.46 -14.50
CA THR A 84 -14.80 2.44 -13.46
C THR A 84 -13.48 1.64 -13.46
N TRP A 85 -12.83 1.59 -12.30
CA TRP A 85 -11.66 0.76 -12.12
C TRP A 85 -12.02 -0.71 -11.98
N TYR A 86 -13.02 -0.97 -11.16
CA TYR A 86 -13.49 -2.34 -10.93
C TYR A 86 -14.96 -2.31 -10.49
N ARG A 87 -15.77 -3.18 -11.08
CA ARG A 87 -17.15 -3.45 -10.70
C ARG A 87 -17.32 -4.94 -10.54
N THR A 88 -18.05 -5.37 -9.54
CA THR A 88 -18.36 -6.78 -9.33
C THR A 88 -19.60 -6.94 -8.46
N THR A 89 -20.23 -8.10 -8.53
CA THR A 89 -21.26 -8.54 -7.60
C THR A 89 -20.66 -9.54 -6.63
N LEU A 90 -20.77 -9.30 -5.33
CA LEU A 90 -20.38 -10.24 -4.29
C LEU A 90 -21.62 -11.03 -3.87
N HIS A 91 -21.66 -12.32 -4.21
CA HIS A 91 -22.68 -13.23 -3.73
C HIS A 91 -22.35 -13.65 -2.30
N ALA A 92 -23.16 -13.19 -1.36
CA ALA A 92 -23.04 -13.50 0.05
C ALA A 92 -23.96 -14.67 0.43
N ARG A 93 -23.40 -15.68 1.05
CA ARG A 93 -24.15 -16.76 1.73
C ARG A 93 -23.83 -16.74 3.20
N ILE A 94 -24.84 -16.48 4.04
CA ILE A 94 -24.71 -16.34 5.49
C ILE A 94 -25.44 -17.51 6.15
N ASN A 95 -24.71 -18.41 6.81
CA ASN A 95 -25.27 -19.49 7.59
C ASN A 95 -25.34 -19.06 9.05
N HIS A 96 -26.51 -19.12 9.61
CA HIS A 96 -26.81 -18.75 11.00
C HIS A 96 -27.41 -19.93 11.80
N ALA A 97 -27.13 -21.15 11.35
CA ALA A 97 -27.50 -22.38 12.02
C ALA A 97 -26.24 -23.09 12.53
N PRO A 98 -26.01 -23.14 13.85
CA PRO A 98 -24.78 -23.71 14.44
C PRO A 98 -24.50 -25.18 14.03
N LEU A 99 -25.53 -25.96 13.74
CA LEU A 99 -25.38 -27.38 13.37
C LEU A 99 -24.88 -27.59 11.94
N PHE A 100 -25.05 -26.58 11.06
CA PHE A 100 -24.73 -26.70 9.64
C PHE A 100 -23.43 -25.96 9.25
N ASN A 101 -22.74 -25.41 10.24
CA ASN A 101 -21.47 -24.75 10.03
C ASN A 101 -20.30 -25.72 10.21
N SER A 102 -19.24 -25.53 9.46
CA SER A 102 -17.99 -26.29 9.63
C SER A 102 -17.31 -25.92 10.96
N GLY A 103 -17.71 -26.60 12.04
CA GLY A 103 -17.27 -26.37 13.41
C GLY A 103 -18.34 -25.72 14.30
N ILE A 104 -17.96 -25.38 15.54
CA ILE A 104 -18.85 -24.80 16.56
C ILE A 104 -18.92 -23.27 16.37
N ASN A 105 -19.54 -22.83 15.26
CA ASN A 105 -19.72 -21.42 14.93
C ASN A 105 -21.18 -21.03 15.02
N LEU A 106 -21.48 -19.82 15.55
CA LEU A 106 -22.83 -19.25 15.55
C LEU A 106 -23.24 -18.79 14.14
N ILE A 107 -22.33 -18.11 13.47
CA ILE A 107 -22.55 -17.53 12.16
C ILE A 107 -21.33 -17.84 11.28
N SER A 108 -21.55 -18.17 10.03
CA SER A 108 -20.51 -18.13 9.00
C SER A 108 -21.03 -17.47 7.75
N ALA A 109 -20.21 -16.62 7.15
CA ALA A 109 -20.52 -15.97 5.89
C ALA A 109 -19.42 -16.28 4.87
N THR A 110 -19.82 -16.49 3.62
CA THR A 110 -18.91 -16.62 2.49
C THR A 110 -19.39 -15.70 1.38
N LEU A 111 -18.49 -14.88 0.86
CA LEU A 111 -18.73 -14.00 -0.28
C LEU A 111 -17.81 -14.41 -1.42
N THR A 112 -18.33 -14.46 -2.62
CA THR A 112 -17.57 -14.72 -3.87
C THR A 112 -17.96 -13.70 -4.91
N ASN A 113 -16.99 -13.25 -5.71
CA ASN A 113 -17.24 -12.28 -6.76
C ASN A 113 -17.75 -12.92 -8.05
N SER A 114 -18.61 -12.20 -8.78
CA SER A 114 -19.07 -12.51 -10.13
C SER A 114 -19.34 -11.20 -10.90
N ASP A 115 -19.60 -11.34 -12.21
CA ASP A 115 -19.90 -10.22 -13.09
C ASP A 115 -18.88 -9.09 -13.01
N SER A 116 -17.59 -9.49 -12.93
CA SER A 116 -16.49 -8.55 -12.78
C SER A 116 -16.24 -7.80 -14.08
N ASP A 117 -16.24 -6.47 -14.02
CA ASP A 117 -16.04 -5.55 -15.13
C ASP A 117 -15.13 -4.39 -14.73
N GLY A 118 -14.62 -3.65 -15.77
CA GLY A 118 -13.76 -2.49 -15.58
C GLY A 118 -12.27 -2.78 -15.84
N ARG A 119 -11.45 -1.75 -15.67
CA ARG A 119 -10.02 -1.80 -16.01
C ARG A 119 -9.26 -2.92 -15.31
N TYR A 120 -9.62 -3.22 -14.07
CA TYR A 120 -8.93 -4.21 -13.23
C TYR A 120 -9.62 -5.59 -13.17
N ALA A 121 -10.75 -5.77 -13.88
CA ALA A 121 -11.43 -7.07 -13.94
C ALA A 121 -10.52 -8.23 -14.42
N PRO A 122 -9.61 -8.06 -15.39
CA PRO A 122 -8.68 -9.11 -15.80
C PRO A 122 -7.73 -9.58 -14.68
N TYR A 123 -7.47 -8.72 -13.69
CA TYR A 123 -6.60 -9.03 -12.55
C TYR A 123 -7.32 -9.74 -11.40
N LEU A 124 -8.65 -9.57 -11.32
CA LEU A 124 -9.50 -10.19 -10.32
C LEU A 124 -10.79 -10.70 -10.99
N PRO A 125 -10.70 -11.78 -11.80
CA PRO A 125 -11.85 -12.32 -12.52
C PRO A 125 -12.85 -13.00 -11.57
N ASP A 126 -13.99 -13.40 -12.13
CA ASP A 126 -15.07 -14.04 -11.40
C ASP A 126 -14.64 -15.29 -10.66
N GLY A 127 -15.13 -15.43 -9.42
CA GLY A 127 -14.83 -16.56 -8.54
C GLY A 127 -13.44 -16.55 -7.89
N HIS A 128 -12.57 -15.58 -8.23
CA HIS A 128 -11.21 -15.51 -7.68
C HIS A 128 -11.13 -14.80 -6.34
N LEU A 129 -12.09 -13.92 -6.01
CA LEU A 129 -12.18 -13.29 -4.69
C LEU A 129 -13.12 -14.11 -3.80
N ARG A 130 -12.60 -14.58 -2.67
CA ARG A 130 -13.38 -15.26 -1.65
C ARG A 130 -13.13 -14.65 -0.29
N LEU A 131 -14.19 -14.17 0.35
CA LEU A 131 -14.19 -13.70 1.72
C LEU A 131 -14.94 -14.71 2.59
N GLN A 132 -14.38 -15.06 3.73
CA GLN A 132 -15.02 -15.93 4.71
C GLN A 132 -14.96 -15.26 6.06
N THR A 133 -16.09 -15.23 6.75
CA THR A 133 -16.20 -14.77 8.14
C THR A 133 -16.84 -15.86 8.98
N ARG A 134 -16.30 -16.12 10.16
CA ARG A 134 -16.86 -17.06 11.13
C ARG A 134 -16.91 -16.38 12.50
N ILE A 135 -18.04 -16.49 13.16
CA ILE A 135 -18.22 -16.02 14.53
C ILE A 135 -18.46 -17.25 15.41
N ALA A 136 -17.52 -17.53 16.29
CA ALA A 136 -17.62 -18.62 17.25
C ALA A 136 -18.59 -18.29 18.40
N ILE A 137 -19.04 -19.31 19.14
CA ILE A 137 -19.97 -19.15 20.25
C ILE A 137 -19.46 -18.20 21.34
N LEU A 138 -18.13 -18.19 21.58
CA LEU A 138 -17.50 -17.30 22.56
C LEU A 138 -17.24 -15.89 22.02
N GLY A 139 -17.77 -15.54 20.82
CA GLY A 139 -17.66 -14.23 20.24
C GLY A 139 -16.35 -13.96 19.49
N GLN A 140 -15.50 -14.96 19.27
CA GLN A 140 -14.31 -14.84 18.44
C GLN A 140 -14.72 -14.72 16.97
N ILE A 141 -14.13 -13.76 16.28
CA ILE A 141 -14.33 -13.50 14.87
C ILE A 141 -13.08 -13.94 14.12
N HIS A 142 -13.24 -14.80 13.13
CA HIS A 142 -12.20 -15.20 12.19
C HIS A 142 -12.62 -14.78 10.79
N GLN A 143 -11.79 -13.98 10.15
CA GLN A 143 -11.99 -13.56 8.77
C GLN A 143 -10.84 -14.05 7.91
N LEU A 144 -11.15 -14.47 6.71
CA LEU A 144 -10.19 -14.90 5.70
C LEU A 144 -10.59 -14.27 4.36
N ILE A 145 -9.69 -13.50 3.80
CA ILE A 145 -9.79 -13.02 2.44
C ILE A 145 -8.78 -13.81 1.61
N ARG A 146 -9.24 -14.39 0.53
CA ARG A 146 -8.40 -15.13 -0.43
C ARG A 146 -8.66 -14.60 -1.83
N ILE A 147 -7.58 -14.29 -2.51
CA ILE A 147 -7.57 -14.11 -3.96
C ILE A 147 -6.89 -15.35 -4.52
N GLU A 148 -7.61 -16.10 -5.33
CA GLU A 148 -7.09 -17.33 -5.94
C GLU A 148 -6.04 -16.99 -7.01
N PRO A 149 -5.13 -17.93 -7.34
CA PRO A 149 -4.16 -17.73 -8.40
C PRO A 149 -4.83 -17.36 -9.73
N ASN A 150 -4.20 -16.42 -10.46
CA ASN A 150 -4.69 -15.97 -11.75
C ASN A 150 -3.54 -15.91 -12.76
N HIS A 151 -3.71 -16.56 -13.89
CA HIS A 151 -2.70 -16.68 -14.95
C HIS A 151 -3.31 -16.20 -16.27
N THR A 152 -2.96 -14.98 -16.64
CA THR A 152 -3.33 -14.36 -17.92
C THR A 152 -2.08 -14.02 -18.72
N THR A 153 -2.26 -13.53 -19.93
CA THR A 153 -1.11 -13.10 -20.79
C THR A 153 -0.26 -12.03 -20.10
N ASN A 154 -0.88 -11.13 -19.33
CA ASN A 154 -0.20 -9.98 -18.74
C ASN A 154 -0.02 -10.08 -17.22
N LEU A 155 -0.65 -11.07 -16.57
CA LEU A 155 -0.57 -11.29 -15.14
C LEU A 155 -0.34 -12.77 -14.85
N ASN A 156 0.66 -13.06 -14.02
CA ASN A 156 0.84 -14.36 -13.40
C ASN A 156 0.89 -14.15 -11.88
N SER A 157 -0.17 -14.54 -11.19
CA SER A 157 -0.36 -14.31 -9.76
C SER A 157 -0.59 -15.64 -9.04
N ASP A 158 0.20 -15.91 -8.01
CA ASP A 158 -0.02 -17.04 -7.09
C ASP A 158 -1.04 -16.71 -5.99
N GLY A 159 -1.72 -15.57 -6.11
CA GLY A 159 -2.80 -15.15 -5.23
C GLY A 159 -2.36 -14.40 -3.98
N LEU A 160 -3.36 -14.15 -3.12
CA LEU A 160 -3.22 -13.43 -1.85
C LEU A 160 -4.08 -14.11 -0.79
N ARG A 161 -3.57 -14.19 0.42
CA ARG A 161 -4.32 -14.62 1.60
C ARG A 161 -4.14 -13.63 2.73
N LEU A 162 -5.26 -13.14 3.30
CA LEU A 162 -5.30 -12.31 4.50
C LEU A 162 -6.14 -13.02 5.55
N SER A 163 -5.66 -13.14 6.77
CA SER A 163 -6.42 -13.68 7.90
C SER A 163 -6.55 -12.63 9.00
N TRP A 164 -7.71 -12.53 9.62
CA TRP A 164 -7.98 -11.60 10.72
C TRP A 164 -8.65 -12.31 11.88
N HIS A 165 -8.21 -12.00 13.08
CA HIS A 165 -8.75 -12.54 14.33
C HIS A 165 -9.11 -11.39 15.24
N SER A 166 -10.38 -11.34 15.67
CA SER A 166 -10.89 -10.31 16.56
C SER A 166 -11.98 -10.89 17.49
N HIS A 167 -12.69 -10.03 18.21
CA HIS A 167 -13.78 -10.41 19.06
C HIS A 167 -15.02 -9.54 18.83
N ILE A 168 -16.23 -10.09 18.95
CA ILE A 168 -17.49 -9.39 18.68
C ILE A 168 -17.67 -8.10 19.51
N ARG A 169 -17.10 -8.05 20.71
CA ARG A 169 -17.11 -6.85 21.56
C ARG A 169 -16.14 -5.76 21.09
N THR A 170 -15.11 -6.12 20.35
CA THR A 170 -14.07 -5.23 19.84
C THR A 170 -13.69 -5.68 18.43
N PRO A 171 -14.62 -5.60 17.46
CA PRO A 171 -14.41 -6.13 16.10
C PRO A 171 -13.32 -5.39 15.33
N ASP A 172 -13.08 -4.14 15.70
CA ASP A 172 -12.04 -3.24 15.17
C ASP A 172 -10.64 -3.52 15.75
N ARG A 173 -10.55 -4.30 16.84
CA ARG A 173 -9.28 -4.69 17.47
C ARG A 173 -8.97 -6.14 17.19
N GLY A 174 -7.75 -6.40 16.77
CA GLY A 174 -7.36 -7.76 16.44
C GLY A 174 -6.00 -7.83 15.81
N ASN A 175 -5.66 -9.01 15.35
CA ASN A 175 -4.42 -9.30 14.63
C ASN A 175 -4.67 -10.25 13.48
N GLY A 176 -3.72 -10.29 12.55
CA GLY A 176 -3.81 -11.13 11.40
C GLY A 176 -2.47 -11.31 10.71
N GLU A 177 -2.51 -12.13 9.68
CA GLU A 177 -1.38 -12.45 8.83
C GLU A 177 -1.77 -12.25 7.38
N TRP A 178 -0.80 -11.84 6.58
CA TRP A 178 -0.93 -11.78 5.15
C TRP A 178 0.15 -12.62 4.47
N LEU A 179 -0.23 -13.26 3.41
CA LEU A 179 0.64 -14.02 2.53
C LEU A 179 0.32 -13.62 1.10
N LEU A 180 1.27 -12.97 0.46
CA LEU A 180 1.21 -12.67 -0.96
C LEU A 180 2.02 -13.71 -1.72
N GLY A 181 1.39 -14.43 -2.63
CA GLY A 181 2.07 -15.29 -3.59
C GLY A 181 2.92 -14.47 -4.56
N LYS A 182 3.74 -15.13 -5.35
CA LYS A 182 4.52 -14.45 -6.39
C LYS A 182 3.58 -13.75 -7.36
N GLN A 183 3.91 -12.51 -7.73
CA GLN A 183 3.17 -11.70 -8.70
C GLN A 183 4.09 -11.32 -9.85
N GLN A 184 3.63 -11.47 -11.07
CA GLN A 184 4.36 -11.02 -12.26
C GLN A 184 3.39 -10.25 -13.15
N TRP A 185 3.81 -9.08 -13.61
CA TRP A 185 3.08 -8.24 -14.56
C TRP A 185 3.94 -8.00 -15.78
N LEU A 186 3.29 -8.05 -16.93
CA LEU A 186 3.89 -7.65 -18.20
C LEU A 186 3.26 -6.34 -18.65
N GLU A 187 4.06 -5.27 -18.72
CA GLU A 187 3.63 -3.95 -19.17
C GLU A 187 4.56 -3.47 -20.30
N GLY A 188 4.12 -3.58 -21.54
CA GLY A 188 4.92 -3.31 -22.70
C GLY A 188 6.17 -4.20 -22.74
N ARG A 189 7.36 -3.58 -22.73
CA ARG A 189 8.63 -4.29 -22.70
C ARG A 189 9.13 -4.65 -21.30
N TYR A 190 8.41 -4.26 -20.25
CA TYR A 190 8.85 -4.48 -18.88
C TYR A 190 8.09 -5.62 -18.23
N ARG A 191 8.84 -6.50 -17.57
CA ARG A 191 8.32 -7.48 -16.64
C ARG A 191 8.60 -7.03 -15.23
N LEU A 192 7.55 -6.84 -14.45
CA LEU A 192 7.60 -6.57 -13.02
C LEU A 192 7.34 -7.87 -12.27
N GLU A 193 8.14 -8.17 -11.28
CA GLU A 193 7.97 -9.35 -10.44
C GLU A 193 8.07 -8.95 -8.97
N LEU A 194 7.02 -9.26 -8.20
CA LEU A 194 7.03 -9.19 -6.75
C LEU A 194 7.16 -10.62 -6.23
N ALA A 195 8.25 -10.91 -5.52
CA ALA A 195 8.49 -12.23 -4.96
C ALA A 195 7.47 -12.53 -3.85
N ARG A 196 7.28 -13.83 -3.57
CA ARG A 196 6.44 -14.26 -2.45
C ARG A 196 6.87 -13.56 -1.17
N SER A 197 5.89 -13.00 -0.45
CA SER A 197 6.12 -12.25 0.77
C SER A 197 5.02 -12.51 1.79
N SER A 198 5.34 -12.29 3.05
CA SER A 198 4.39 -12.46 4.15
C SER A 198 4.69 -11.47 5.26
N GLY A 199 3.70 -11.27 6.10
CA GLY A 199 3.84 -10.43 7.27
C GLY A 199 2.64 -10.55 8.19
N THR A 200 2.64 -9.70 9.21
CA THR A 200 1.57 -9.63 10.19
C THR A 200 0.97 -8.25 10.21
N TYR A 201 -0.24 -8.13 10.71
CA TYR A 201 -0.86 -6.86 11.01
C TYR A 201 -1.69 -6.94 12.30
N ARG A 202 -1.78 -5.82 13.00
CA ARG A 202 -2.51 -5.67 14.26
C ARG A 202 -3.20 -4.32 14.30
N ASN A 203 -4.47 -4.32 14.64
CA ASN A 203 -5.23 -3.11 14.95
C ASN A 203 -5.56 -3.08 16.45
N ASP A 204 -5.20 -2.01 17.13
CA ASP A 204 -5.53 -1.79 18.55
C ASP A 204 -6.73 -0.84 18.76
N GLY A 205 -7.38 -0.45 17.67
CA GLY A 205 -8.50 0.49 17.64
C GLY A 205 -8.07 1.95 17.37
N GLU A 206 -6.79 2.29 17.56
CA GLU A 206 -6.23 3.61 17.31
C GLU A 206 -5.35 3.60 16.05
N ALA A 207 -4.59 2.53 15.85
CA ALA A 207 -3.68 2.37 14.75
C ALA A 207 -3.67 0.94 14.21
N LEU A 208 -3.59 0.82 12.88
CA LEU A 208 -3.25 -0.42 12.20
C LEU A 208 -1.73 -0.50 12.07
N ARG A 209 -1.11 -1.49 12.68
CA ARG A 209 0.32 -1.79 12.55
C ARG A 209 0.49 -2.97 11.62
N LEU A 210 1.43 -2.85 10.69
CA LEU A 210 1.79 -3.91 9.76
C LEU A 210 3.30 -4.18 9.82
N SER A 211 3.68 -5.42 9.50
CA SER A 211 5.09 -5.78 9.37
C SER A 211 5.32 -6.76 8.23
N ALA A 212 6.49 -6.67 7.63
CA ALA A 212 7.02 -7.64 6.68
C ALA A 212 8.53 -7.78 6.89
N ALA A 213 9.02 -9.01 6.95
CA ALA A 213 10.46 -9.25 7.09
C ALA A 213 11.22 -8.83 5.83
N GLN A 214 10.66 -9.13 4.66
CA GLN A 214 11.28 -8.82 3.38
C GLN A 214 10.24 -8.66 2.27
N LEU A 215 10.44 -7.65 1.40
CA LEU A 215 9.73 -7.47 0.14
C LEU A 215 10.75 -7.32 -0.99
N ASN A 216 10.61 -8.09 -2.06
CA ASN A 216 11.49 -8.05 -3.22
C ASN A 216 10.69 -7.70 -4.47
N LEU A 217 11.07 -6.63 -5.14
CA LEU A 217 10.53 -6.21 -6.42
C LEU A 217 11.64 -6.26 -7.47
N THR A 218 11.41 -6.98 -8.55
CA THR A 218 12.31 -7.03 -9.71
C THR A 218 11.61 -6.42 -10.92
N ARG A 219 12.28 -5.49 -11.59
CA ARG A 219 11.90 -4.98 -12.91
C ARG A 219 12.91 -5.45 -13.93
N ARG A 220 12.45 -6.09 -15.00
CA ARG A 220 13.29 -6.55 -16.10
C ARG A 220 12.82 -5.97 -17.43
N ASP A 221 13.72 -5.38 -18.17
CA ASP A 221 13.49 -5.03 -19.59
C ASP A 221 13.68 -6.28 -20.44
N ILE A 222 12.64 -6.70 -21.17
CA ILE A 222 12.67 -7.94 -21.96
C ILE A 222 13.54 -7.77 -23.22
N SER A 223 13.68 -6.53 -23.72
CA SER A 223 14.42 -6.24 -24.94
C SER A 223 15.93 -6.15 -24.72
N THR A 224 16.37 -5.61 -23.57
CA THR A 224 17.79 -5.38 -23.25
C THR A 224 18.34 -6.35 -22.21
N SER A 225 17.47 -7.10 -21.54
CA SER A 225 17.81 -7.93 -20.37
C SER A 225 18.30 -7.13 -19.16
N ASP A 226 18.11 -5.81 -19.14
CA ASP A 226 18.41 -4.97 -18.00
C ASP A 226 17.50 -5.33 -16.84
N GLN A 227 18.06 -5.38 -15.64
CA GLN A 227 17.33 -5.77 -14.44
C GLN A 227 17.58 -4.77 -13.30
N GLN A 228 16.51 -4.43 -12.59
CA GLN A 228 16.53 -3.65 -11.38
C GLN A 228 15.85 -4.44 -10.27
N ASP A 229 16.56 -4.67 -9.18
CA ASP A 229 16.04 -5.33 -7.99
C ASP A 229 15.95 -4.32 -6.85
N ILE A 230 14.79 -4.26 -6.22
CA ILE A 230 14.54 -3.48 -5.01
C ILE A 230 14.18 -4.46 -3.90
N THR A 231 14.93 -4.44 -2.82
CA THR A 231 14.66 -5.25 -1.63
C THR A 231 14.47 -4.34 -0.44
N LEU A 232 13.35 -4.52 0.27
CA LEU A 232 13.03 -3.87 1.53
C LEU A 232 13.17 -4.90 2.64
N TYR A 233 13.91 -4.58 3.69
CA TYR A 233 14.08 -5.44 4.86
C TYR A 233 13.45 -4.82 6.09
N ASN A 234 12.80 -5.66 6.91
CA ASN A 234 12.18 -5.27 8.19
C ASN A 234 11.27 -4.04 8.08
N LEU A 235 10.32 -4.11 7.14
CA LEU A 235 9.29 -3.09 6.99
C LEU A 235 8.33 -3.15 8.19
N GLN A 236 8.14 -2.02 8.85
CA GLN A 236 7.13 -1.80 9.87
C GLN A 236 6.29 -0.58 9.52
N GLY A 237 4.99 -0.72 9.48
CA GLY A 237 4.06 0.35 9.18
C GLY A 237 3.11 0.61 10.35
N THR A 238 2.81 1.87 10.59
CA THR A 238 1.78 2.32 11.52
C THR A 238 0.85 3.28 10.79
N LEU A 239 -0.41 2.91 10.68
CA LEU A 239 -1.42 3.66 9.95
C LEU A 239 -2.48 4.15 10.93
N THR A 240 -2.63 5.46 11.05
CA THR A 240 -3.72 6.15 11.76
C THR A 240 -4.58 6.94 10.78
N ARG A 241 -5.62 7.61 11.26
CA ARG A 241 -6.42 8.50 10.40
C ARG A 241 -5.65 9.72 9.90
N ALA A 242 -4.72 10.21 10.68
CA ALA A 242 -3.97 11.44 10.39
C ALA A 242 -2.58 11.17 9.80
N GLU A 243 -2.01 10.01 10.08
CA GLU A 243 -0.61 9.71 9.76
C GLU A 243 -0.44 8.24 9.33
N GLN A 244 0.38 8.05 8.32
CA GLN A 244 0.89 6.74 7.91
C GLN A 244 2.41 6.79 7.99
N ARG A 245 2.99 5.98 8.86
CA ARG A 245 4.44 5.93 9.07
C ARG A 245 4.97 4.54 8.73
N TYR A 246 6.02 4.51 7.94
CA TYR A 246 6.75 3.29 7.57
C TYR A 246 8.21 3.42 8.00
N ASN A 247 8.68 2.46 8.78
CA ASN A 247 10.08 2.31 9.12
C ASN A 247 10.64 1.09 8.37
N ILE A 248 11.75 1.26 7.67
CA ILE A 248 12.40 0.23 6.87
C ILE A 248 13.85 0.21 7.28
N GLU A 249 14.33 -0.92 7.79
CA GLU A 249 15.72 -1.02 8.26
C GLU A 249 16.69 -0.83 7.11
N ASP A 250 16.40 -1.46 5.96
CA ASP A 250 17.29 -1.40 4.81
C ASP A 250 16.49 -1.49 3.49
N ILE A 251 16.84 -0.62 2.55
CA ILE A 251 16.36 -0.66 1.17
C ILE A 251 17.58 -0.82 0.27
N THR A 252 17.64 -1.92 -0.46
CA THR A 252 18.73 -2.18 -1.40
C THR A 252 18.21 -2.07 -2.83
N PHE A 253 18.90 -1.28 -3.66
CA PHE A 253 18.68 -1.17 -5.09
C PHE A 253 19.87 -1.80 -5.81
N LYS A 254 19.62 -2.78 -6.67
CA LYS A 254 20.65 -3.40 -7.50
C LYS A 254 20.24 -3.22 -8.96
N ASN A 255 21.14 -2.63 -9.76
CA ASN A 255 20.95 -2.47 -11.19
C ASN A 255 21.98 -3.32 -11.93
N LYS A 256 21.49 -4.14 -12.84
CA LYS A 256 22.29 -4.91 -13.79
C LYS A 256 21.91 -4.45 -15.18
N THR A 257 22.87 -3.88 -15.91
CA THR A 257 22.68 -3.43 -17.27
C THR A 257 23.46 -4.31 -18.23
N SER A 258 22.99 -4.43 -19.47
CA SER A 258 23.63 -5.27 -20.50
C SER A 258 25.01 -4.74 -20.90
N TYR A 259 25.26 -3.44 -20.70
CA TYR A 259 26.47 -2.75 -21.16
C TYR A 259 27.27 -2.08 -20.04
N GLY A 260 26.96 -2.32 -18.78
CA GLY A 260 27.62 -1.67 -17.65
C GLY A 260 27.98 -2.60 -16.51
N LYS A 261 28.80 -2.09 -15.58
CA LYS A 261 29.07 -2.81 -14.31
C LYS A 261 27.79 -2.78 -13.47
N PRO A 262 27.46 -3.89 -12.80
CA PRO A 262 26.39 -3.87 -11.80
C PRO A 262 26.62 -2.78 -10.77
N THR A 263 25.58 -2.04 -10.43
CA THR A 263 25.62 -1.03 -9.35
C THR A 263 24.73 -1.45 -8.21
N SER A 264 25.12 -1.13 -7.00
CA SER A 264 24.33 -1.33 -5.79
C SER A 264 24.22 -0.01 -5.04
N GLN A 265 23.01 0.27 -4.53
CA GLN A 265 22.72 1.43 -3.71
C GLN A 265 21.94 0.94 -2.50
N ARG A 266 22.15 1.54 -1.36
CA ARG A 266 21.52 1.14 -0.12
C ARG A 266 21.03 2.36 0.64
N LEU A 267 19.80 2.30 1.17
CA LEU A 267 19.23 3.30 2.05
C LEU A 267 18.94 2.61 3.38
N GLN A 268 19.60 3.05 4.44
CA GLN A 268 19.50 2.45 5.77
C GLN A 268 18.63 3.31 6.69
N HIS A 269 17.97 2.66 7.65
CA HIS A 269 17.17 3.32 8.67
C HIS A 269 16.17 4.33 8.08
N SER A 270 15.49 3.91 7.02
CA SER A 270 14.55 4.76 6.31
C SER A 270 13.23 4.88 7.07
N THR A 271 12.77 6.11 7.25
CA THR A 271 11.43 6.42 7.77
C THR A 271 10.69 7.22 6.73
N ILE A 272 9.47 6.81 6.41
CA ILE A 272 8.57 7.52 5.49
C ILE A 272 7.29 7.82 6.27
N THR A 273 6.90 9.09 6.34
CA THR A 273 5.70 9.53 7.05
C THR A 273 4.82 10.35 6.10
N ALA A 274 3.59 9.89 5.90
CA ALA A 274 2.56 10.60 5.17
C ALA A 274 1.54 11.18 6.14
N HIS A 275 1.32 12.50 6.08
CA HIS A 275 0.32 13.19 6.88
C HIS A 275 -0.90 13.53 6.03
N HIS A 276 -2.08 13.23 6.55
CA HIS A 276 -3.34 13.45 5.87
C HIS A 276 -4.14 14.58 6.51
N ARG A 277 -4.94 15.28 5.70
CA ARG A 277 -5.95 16.23 6.16
C ARG A 277 -7.16 15.46 6.70
N ALA A 278 -8.05 16.15 7.40
CA ALA A 278 -9.28 15.55 7.94
C ALA A 278 -10.17 14.91 6.87
N ASN A 279 -10.12 15.39 5.63
CA ASN A 279 -10.82 14.82 4.47
C ASN A 279 -10.10 13.61 3.83
N GLY A 280 -8.97 13.16 4.41
CA GLY A 280 -8.17 12.04 3.90
C GLY A 280 -7.19 12.39 2.78
N SER A 281 -7.16 13.62 2.27
CA SER A 281 -6.17 14.03 1.27
C SER A 281 -4.77 14.14 1.88
N LEU A 282 -3.73 13.84 1.09
CA LEU A 282 -2.34 14.00 1.51
C LEU A 282 -2.04 15.49 1.79
N ARG A 283 -1.45 15.78 2.96
CA ARG A 283 -0.97 17.12 3.33
C ARG A 283 0.52 17.27 3.04
N ASN A 284 1.33 16.38 3.56
CA ASN A 284 2.76 16.31 3.31
C ASN A 284 3.26 14.86 3.41
N LEU A 285 4.37 14.60 2.75
CA LEU A 285 5.11 13.34 2.82
C LEU A 285 6.53 13.68 3.25
N GLU A 286 7.00 13.04 4.30
CA GLU A 286 8.35 13.20 4.82
C GLU A 286 9.09 11.89 4.72
N ALA A 287 10.35 11.93 4.32
CA ALA A 287 11.22 10.77 4.33
C ALA A 287 12.59 11.13 4.90
N GLN A 288 13.14 10.21 5.67
CA GLN A 288 14.49 10.28 6.21
C GLN A 288 15.19 8.97 5.91
N THR A 289 16.47 9.02 5.51
CA THR A 289 17.27 7.84 5.25
C THR A 289 18.75 8.14 5.35
N SER A 290 19.58 7.09 5.54
CA SER A 290 21.03 7.17 5.44
C SER A 290 21.48 6.42 4.19
N PRO A 291 21.87 7.13 3.12
CA PRO A 291 22.23 6.52 1.86
C PRO A 291 23.64 5.93 1.86
N THR A 292 23.84 4.89 1.07
CA THR A 292 25.14 4.37 0.67
C THR A 292 25.12 4.13 -0.83
N PHE A 293 25.89 4.89 -1.57
CA PHE A 293 25.94 4.87 -3.03
C PHE A 293 27.31 4.35 -3.52
N ASP A 294 27.26 3.48 -4.52
CA ASP A 294 28.47 3.02 -5.22
C ASP A 294 28.88 3.95 -6.37
N LEU A 295 27.98 4.82 -6.81
CA LEU A 295 28.25 5.78 -7.89
C LEU A 295 29.25 6.83 -7.41
N PRO A 296 30.36 7.10 -8.13
CA PRO A 296 31.40 8.02 -7.69
C PRO A 296 30.90 9.40 -7.29
N VAL A 297 29.95 9.96 -8.07
CA VAL A 297 29.36 11.30 -7.82
C VAL A 297 28.49 11.31 -6.56
N ALA A 298 27.82 10.20 -6.24
CA ALA A 298 26.92 10.09 -5.11
C ALA A 298 27.60 9.56 -3.84
N LYS A 299 28.83 9.04 -3.93
CA LYS A 299 29.60 8.56 -2.76
C LYS A 299 29.82 9.63 -1.71
N ALA A 300 29.86 10.89 -2.12
CA ALA A 300 29.98 12.02 -1.22
C ALA A 300 28.83 12.13 -0.21
N LEU A 301 27.65 11.57 -0.51
CA LEU A 301 26.51 11.52 0.40
C LEU A 301 26.53 10.32 1.35
N ASN A 302 27.52 9.45 1.25
CA ASN A 302 27.62 8.29 2.12
C ASN A 302 27.94 8.73 3.56
N GLY A 303 27.11 8.28 4.49
CA GLY A 303 27.20 8.69 5.89
C GLY A 303 26.32 9.86 6.27
N ASP A 304 25.74 10.55 5.28
CA ASP A 304 24.77 11.62 5.52
C ASP A 304 23.43 11.07 5.97
N ARG A 305 22.65 11.94 6.62
CA ARG A 305 21.20 11.77 6.77
C ARG A 305 20.51 12.62 5.73
N LEU A 306 19.80 11.97 4.83
CA LEU A 306 19.01 12.63 3.79
C LEU A 306 17.58 12.81 4.29
N TYR A 307 17.10 14.04 4.27
CA TYR A 307 15.73 14.43 4.60
C TYR A 307 15.04 14.92 3.34
N LEU A 308 13.83 14.41 3.11
CA LEU A 308 12.97 14.82 2.01
C LEU A 308 11.62 15.19 2.59
N SER A 309 11.07 16.32 2.19
CA SER A 309 9.72 16.74 2.57
C SER A 309 8.99 17.21 1.32
N LEU A 310 7.87 16.55 1.00
CA LEU A 310 7.00 16.93 -0.10
C LEU A 310 5.73 17.55 0.50
N GLN A 311 5.51 18.82 0.22
CA GLN A 311 4.40 19.61 0.74
C GLN A 311 3.47 20.03 -0.41
N GLN A 312 2.16 19.89 -0.21
CA GLN A 312 1.19 20.39 -1.15
C GLN A 312 0.92 21.88 -0.87
N GLU A 313 1.21 22.73 -1.84
CA GLU A 313 0.96 24.17 -1.83
C GLU A 313 -0.21 24.54 -2.78
N ALA A 314 -0.61 25.81 -2.78
CA ALA A 314 -1.73 26.26 -3.63
C ALA A 314 -1.38 26.23 -5.13
N ASP A 315 -0.12 26.44 -5.46
CA ASP A 315 0.42 26.53 -6.84
C ASP A 315 1.20 25.28 -7.28
N GLY A 316 1.21 24.23 -6.46
CA GLY A 316 1.91 23.00 -6.81
C GLY A 316 2.35 22.16 -5.60
N ASN A 317 3.39 21.37 -5.79
CA ASN A 317 4.02 20.59 -4.75
C ASN A 317 5.47 21.03 -4.56
N ARG A 318 5.85 21.35 -3.34
CA ARG A 318 7.23 21.69 -2.98
C ARG A 318 7.93 20.48 -2.40
N LEU A 319 9.00 20.05 -3.06
CA LEU A 319 9.94 19.06 -2.53
C LEU A 319 11.13 19.81 -1.90
N ILE A 320 11.35 19.59 -0.62
CA ILE A 320 12.50 20.08 0.12
C ILE A 320 13.47 18.92 0.32
N ILE A 321 14.75 19.14 0.07
CA ILE A 321 15.81 18.15 0.24
C ILE A 321 16.89 18.76 1.11
N THR A 322 17.30 18.04 2.15
CA THR A 322 18.42 18.41 3.01
C THR A 322 19.27 17.18 3.29
N SER A 323 20.59 17.34 3.18
CA SER A 323 21.59 16.33 3.51
C SER A 323 22.50 16.85 4.61
N ASN A 324 22.59 16.12 5.71
CA ASN A 324 23.38 16.50 6.87
C ASN A 324 24.23 15.33 7.34
N GLN A 325 25.45 15.65 7.80
CA GLN A 325 26.28 14.74 8.58
C GLN A 325 26.49 15.35 9.96
N GLU A 326 26.11 14.62 11.03
CA GLU A 326 26.08 15.13 12.39
C GLU A 326 25.26 16.43 12.51
N GLN A 327 25.92 17.60 12.67
CA GLN A 327 25.30 18.91 12.78
C GLN A 327 25.60 19.81 11.56
N THR A 328 26.38 19.31 10.59
CA THR A 328 26.77 20.09 9.41
C THR A 328 25.84 19.78 8.24
N THR A 329 25.29 20.83 7.64
CA THR A 329 24.48 20.73 6.42
C THR A 329 25.41 20.71 5.21
N HIS A 330 25.25 19.72 4.34
CA HIS A 330 26.03 19.54 3.12
C HIS A 330 25.30 20.03 1.89
N ILE A 331 24.00 19.72 1.81
CA ILE A 331 23.14 20.16 0.70
C ILE A 331 21.80 20.58 1.31
N SER A 332 21.27 21.69 0.85
CA SER A 332 19.88 22.06 1.12
C SER A 332 19.25 22.67 -0.12
N GLY A 333 17.94 22.46 -0.30
CA GLY A 333 17.26 23.08 -1.43
C GLY A 333 15.81 22.66 -1.56
N SER A 334 15.14 23.25 -2.52
CA SER A 334 13.76 22.91 -2.82
C SER A 334 13.46 22.96 -4.31
N LEU A 335 12.51 22.13 -4.74
CA LEU A 335 11.90 22.13 -6.08
C LEU A 335 10.41 22.37 -5.94
N LEU A 336 9.87 23.32 -6.68
CA LEU A 336 8.43 23.52 -6.84
C LEU A 336 7.98 22.89 -8.16
N PHE A 337 7.09 21.92 -8.07
CA PHE A 337 6.48 21.23 -9.21
C PHE A 337 5.06 21.78 -9.41
N PRO A 338 4.68 22.19 -10.62
CA PRO A 338 3.33 22.69 -10.90
C PRO A 338 2.26 21.58 -10.91
N LEU A 339 2.59 20.39 -10.44
CA LEU A 339 1.76 19.19 -10.51
C LEU A 339 0.94 18.99 -9.25
N LEU A 340 -0.32 18.58 -9.44
CA LEU A 340 -1.19 18.12 -8.37
C LEU A 340 -0.97 16.62 -8.11
N PHE A 341 -0.88 16.25 -6.82
CA PHE A 341 -0.88 14.84 -6.43
C PHE A 341 -2.27 14.23 -6.67
N PRO A 342 -2.44 12.97 -7.09
CA PRO A 342 -1.44 11.91 -7.28
C PRO A 342 -0.97 11.71 -8.73
N PRO A 343 0.12 10.92 -8.91
CA PRO A 343 0.55 10.48 -10.25
C PRO A 343 -0.52 9.62 -10.96
N PRO A 344 -0.42 9.34 -12.28
CA PRO A 344 0.82 9.36 -13.07
C PRO A 344 1.11 10.69 -13.74
N TYR A 345 2.39 11.04 -13.80
CA TYR A 345 2.86 12.24 -14.48
C TYR A 345 3.46 11.88 -15.84
N ASN A 346 3.23 12.72 -16.84
CA ASN A 346 4.02 12.71 -18.06
C ASN A 346 5.06 13.85 -17.99
N ILE A 347 6.08 13.76 -18.86
CA ILE A 347 7.19 14.69 -18.88
C ILE A 347 6.73 16.13 -19.15
N ALA A 348 5.71 16.31 -19.99
CA ALA A 348 5.17 17.63 -20.32
C ALA A 348 4.59 18.36 -19.10
N GLN A 349 4.14 17.62 -18.09
CA GLN A 349 3.59 18.15 -16.84
C GLN A 349 4.69 18.69 -15.91
N LEU A 350 5.96 18.39 -16.16
CA LEU A 350 7.09 18.97 -15.40
C LEU A 350 7.44 20.37 -15.84
N ASN A 351 6.87 20.86 -16.95
CA ASN A 351 7.09 22.22 -17.42
C ASN A 351 6.69 23.24 -16.35
N GLY A 352 7.56 24.21 -16.08
CA GLY A 352 7.39 25.19 -15.01
C GLY A 352 7.93 24.74 -13.65
N THR A 353 8.49 23.54 -13.54
CA THR A 353 9.26 23.14 -12.33
C THR A 353 10.44 24.06 -12.17
N ARG A 354 10.61 24.58 -10.97
CA ARG A 354 11.72 25.47 -10.61
C ARG A 354 12.22 25.17 -9.20
N GLY A 355 13.51 25.41 -8.99
CA GLY A 355 14.08 25.17 -7.67
C GLY A 355 15.47 25.70 -7.50
N GLU A 356 15.92 25.63 -6.29
CA GLU A 356 17.23 26.13 -5.88
C GLU A 356 17.83 25.15 -4.89
N PHE A 357 19.11 24.82 -5.09
CA PHE A 357 19.90 24.01 -4.19
C PHE A 357 21.18 24.73 -3.83
N ARG A 358 21.50 24.74 -2.55
CA ARG A 358 22.77 25.23 -2.01
C ARG A 358 23.66 24.03 -1.68
N LEU A 359 24.86 24.04 -2.21
CA LEU A 359 25.93 23.11 -1.92
C LEU A 359 26.94 23.85 -1.04
N TYR A 360 27.08 23.45 0.20
CA TYR A 360 27.94 24.14 1.17
C TYR A 360 29.42 23.93 0.84
N GLY A 361 30.20 25.02 0.90
CA GLY A 361 31.51 25.13 0.29
C GLY A 361 32.53 24.11 0.77
N GLU A 362 32.58 23.85 2.09
CA GLU A 362 33.47 22.86 2.67
C GLU A 362 33.18 21.46 2.10
N TYR A 363 31.91 21.07 2.12
CA TYR A 363 31.47 19.80 1.55
C TYR A 363 31.66 19.76 0.02
N ALA A 364 31.43 20.86 -0.69
CA ALA A 364 31.60 20.94 -2.14
C ALA A 364 33.04 20.59 -2.56
N HIS A 365 34.01 21.06 -1.81
CA HIS A 365 35.43 20.79 -2.07
C HIS A 365 35.81 19.36 -1.72
N ASP A 366 35.42 18.89 -0.54
CA ASP A 366 35.87 17.58 -0.02
C ASP A 366 35.15 16.40 -0.70
N SER A 367 33.91 16.60 -1.13
CA SER A 367 33.10 15.56 -1.76
C SER A 367 33.51 15.19 -3.20
N GLY A 368 34.31 16.03 -3.86
CA GLY A 368 34.62 15.87 -5.28
C GLY A 368 33.43 16.16 -6.23
N LEU A 369 32.30 16.67 -5.70
CA LEU A 369 31.14 17.09 -6.52
C LEU A 369 31.44 18.32 -7.34
N LEU A 370 32.18 19.27 -6.78
CA LEU A 370 32.47 20.55 -7.41
C LEU A 370 33.15 20.42 -8.77
N PRO A 371 34.22 19.61 -8.97
CA PRO A 371 34.81 19.40 -10.28
C PRO A 371 33.83 18.85 -11.30
N VAL A 372 32.94 17.93 -10.89
CA VAL A 372 31.93 17.34 -11.78
C VAL A 372 30.88 18.37 -12.20
N LEU A 373 30.41 19.19 -11.26
CA LEU A 373 29.48 20.29 -11.55
C LEU A 373 30.12 21.35 -12.44
N MET A 374 31.38 21.72 -12.18
CA MET A 374 32.12 22.69 -13.02
C MET A 374 32.33 22.15 -14.45
N LEU A 375 32.58 20.85 -14.61
CA LEU A 375 32.67 20.23 -15.94
C LEU A 375 31.32 20.23 -16.65
N ALA A 376 30.24 19.91 -15.91
CA ALA A 376 28.90 19.85 -16.48
C ALA A 376 28.32 21.22 -16.84
N LEU A 377 28.48 22.21 -15.95
CA LEU A 377 27.88 23.54 -16.09
C LEU A 377 28.79 24.56 -16.75
N GLY A 378 30.08 24.46 -16.52
CA GLY A 378 31.10 25.48 -16.78
C GLY A 378 31.42 26.28 -15.52
N LYS A 379 32.71 26.60 -15.34
CA LYS A 379 33.20 27.29 -14.12
C LYS A 379 32.50 28.64 -13.88
N ASP A 380 32.25 29.39 -14.95
CA ASP A 380 31.63 30.73 -14.88
C ASP A 380 30.14 30.69 -14.48
N ARG A 381 29.50 29.54 -14.55
CA ARG A 381 28.08 29.34 -14.22
C ARG A 381 27.84 28.78 -12.80
N LEU A 382 28.92 28.55 -12.08
CA LEU A 382 28.88 28.05 -10.71
C LEU A 382 29.80 28.90 -9.83
N PRO A 383 29.54 30.21 -9.68
CA PRO A 383 30.33 31.06 -8.78
C PRO A 383 30.03 30.68 -7.33
N ALA A 384 31.06 30.72 -6.49
CA ALA A 384 30.87 30.68 -5.05
C ALA A 384 30.30 32.02 -4.57
N ASP A 385 29.43 31.98 -3.57
CA ASP A 385 28.95 33.18 -2.88
C ASP A 385 30.00 33.70 -1.88
N SER A 386 29.62 34.70 -1.08
CA SER A 386 30.53 35.31 -0.08
C SER A 386 30.90 34.36 1.07
N GLU A 387 30.14 33.29 1.27
CA GLU A 387 30.38 32.24 2.28
C GLU A 387 31.16 31.03 1.70
N GLY A 388 31.40 31.07 0.40
CA GLY A 388 32.08 29.99 -0.33
C GLY A 388 31.14 28.87 -0.77
N ASP A 389 29.83 29.06 -0.64
CA ASP A 389 28.78 28.10 -1.05
C ASP A 389 28.44 28.27 -2.52
N TYR A 390 27.93 27.19 -3.11
CA TYR A 390 27.54 27.14 -4.53
C TYR A 390 26.03 26.99 -4.70
N LEU A 391 25.45 27.87 -5.52
CA LEU A 391 24.02 27.89 -5.79
C LEU A 391 23.71 27.22 -7.12
N LEU A 392 22.78 26.25 -7.09
CA LEU A 392 22.27 25.53 -8.26
C LEU A 392 20.81 25.93 -8.46
N GLN A 393 20.53 26.73 -9.50
CA GLN A 393 19.17 27.08 -9.90
C GLN A 393 18.70 26.12 -10.98
N ILE A 394 17.59 25.42 -10.72
CA ILE A 394 17.00 24.44 -11.65
C ILE A 394 15.71 25.01 -12.20
N ASP A 395 15.55 24.92 -13.50
CA ASP A 395 14.29 25.23 -14.16
C ASP A 395 13.98 24.23 -15.28
N VAL A 396 12.70 23.90 -15.46
CA VAL A 396 12.19 23.07 -16.54
C VAL A 396 11.32 23.91 -17.44
N ASN A 397 11.76 24.14 -18.67
CA ASN A 397 11.06 24.93 -19.65
C ASN A 397 10.82 24.10 -20.92
N GLY A 398 9.56 23.81 -21.22
CA GLY A 398 9.20 22.84 -22.24
C GLY A 398 9.75 21.46 -21.91
N ASN A 399 10.62 20.93 -22.76
CA ASN A 399 11.28 19.63 -22.58
C ASN A 399 12.72 19.77 -22.05
N GLU A 400 13.19 20.98 -21.75
CA GLU A 400 14.56 21.20 -21.32
C GLU A 400 14.67 21.36 -19.81
N VAL A 401 15.57 20.60 -19.21
CA VAL A 401 16.02 20.80 -17.82
C VAL A 401 17.27 21.66 -17.86
N ARG A 402 17.19 22.86 -17.28
CA ARG A 402 18.28 23.81 -17.20
C ARG A 402 18.78 23.93 -15.77
N VAL A 403 20.11 24.05 -15.64
CA VAL A 403 20.76 24.34 -14.37
C VAL A 403 21.66 25.56 -14.57
N ASN A 404 21.46 26.58 -13.76
CA ASN A 404 22.14 27.88 -13.89
C ASN A 404 22.11 28.42 -15.35
N GLY A 405 20.94 28.29 -15.98
CA GLY A 405 20.70 28.72 -17.37
C GLY A 405 21.32 27.84 -18.47
N LYS A 406 21.99 26.71 -18.13
CA LYS A 406 22.51 25.76 -19.11
C LYS A 406 21.59 24.55 -19.24
N THR A 407 21.17 24.22 -20.45
CA THR A 407 20.44 22.97 -20.72
C THR A 407 21.36 21.79 -20.47
N LEU A 408 21.01 20.94 -19.49
CA LEU A 408 21.73 19.70 -19.17
C LEU A 408 21.07 18.46 -19.75
N LEU A 409 19.73 18.48 -19.86
CA LEU A 409 18.95 17.34 -20.29
C LEU A 409 17.76 17.80 -21.12
N THR A 410 17.47 17.09 -22.20
CA THR A 410 16.22 17.20 -22.94
C THR A 410 15.38 15.97 -22.68
N LEU A 411 14.17 16.18 -22.17
CA LEU A 411 13.22 15.12 -21.84
C LEU A 411 12.48 14.70 -23.12
N HIS A 412 12.38 13.41 -23.42
CA HIS A 412 11.75 12.85 -24.61
C HIS A 412 10.54 11.99 -24.29
#